data_dd29b7c66be0434cc5a98c214e3c1e0a
#
_entry.id   dd29b7c66be0434cc5a98c214e3c1e0a
#
_cell.length_a   1.000
_cell.length_b   1.000
_cell.length_c   1.000
_cell.angle_alpha   90.00
_cell.angle_beta   90.00
_cell.angle_gamma   90.00
#
_symmetry.space_group_name_H-M   'P 1'
#
loop_
_entity.id
_entity.type
_entity.pdbx_description
1 polymer ?
#
loop_
_entity_poly.entity_id
_entity_poly.type
_entity_poly.pdbx_seq_one_letter_code
_entity_poly.pdbx_strand_id
1 'polypeptide(L)'
;MIETPRLILRPFSPEDAGDVLEYLREPLVNCFACMKLNTLEEAQAEMQKRLPQTEYCFAIVEKASGKVIGEIDGHPESASPEEKAPTDTVSPCWMMHKDYHGKGYGYEAACAFFDYLFVDKGIRRIYAYTEDYNLSCQHLCEKLGMRREGLFLEFVSFVNNPNGTPLYENTIQYAILKKEWEGRK
;
A
#
# COMPACT_ATOMS: atom_id res chain seq x y z
N MET A 1 15.39 -4.47 4.40
CA MET A 1 14.60 -5.68 4.80
C MET A 1 14.08 -5.45 6.22
N ILE A 2 12.78 -5.67 6.45
CA ILE A 2 12.13 -5.50 7.74
C ILE A 2 11.53 -6.85 8.14
N GLU A 3 11.77 -7.29 9.36
CA GLU A 3 11.26 -8.57 9.86
C GLU A 3 10.23 -8.36 10.97
N THR A 4 9.18 -9.18 10.93
CA THR A 4 8.13 -9.27 11.96
C THR A 4 8.02 -10.72 12.45
N PRO A 5 7.17 -11.05 13.43
CA PRO A 5 6.98 -12.42 13.85
C PRO A 5 6.61 -13.40 12.71
N ARG A 6 5.76 -12.98 11.76
CA ARG A 6 5.26 -13.87 10.69
C ARG A 6 5.70 -13.47 9.29
N LEU A 7 6.23 -12.25 9.09
CA LEU A 7 6.49 -11.68 7.78
C LEU A 7 7.94 -11.23 7.61
N ILE A 8 8.35 -11.15 6.33
CA ILE A 8 9.53 -10.42 5.88
C ILE A 8 9.05 -9.40 4.83
N LEU A 9 9.34 -8.12 5.04
CA LEU A 9 9.18 -7.08 4.03
C LEU A 9 10.54 -6.86 3.37
N ARG A 10 10.65 -7.20 2.10
CA ARG A 10 11.90 -7.08 1.32
C ARG A 10 11.65 -6.48 -0.07
N PRO A 11 12.66 -5.90 -0.71
CA PRO A 11 12.55 -5.57 -2.13
C PRO A 11 12.09 -6.76 -2.96
N PHE A 12 11.40 -6.49 -4.06
CA PHE A 12 10.99 -7.53 -4.99
C PHE A 12 12.20 -8.19 -5.68
N SER A 13 12.00 -9.44 -6.08
CA SER A 13 12.93 -10.21 -6.90
C SER A 13 12.24 -10.73 -8.17
N PRO A 14 12.98 -11.12 -9.23
CA PRO A 14 12.38 -11.66 -10.43
C PRO A 14 11.53 -12.91 -10.20
N GLU A 15 11.89 -13.71 -9.18
CA GLU A 15 11.21 -14.96 -8.79
C GLU A 15 9.81 -14.73 -8.22
N ASP A 16 9.51 -13.50 -7.77
CA ASP A 16 8.22 -13.15 -7.19
C ASP A 16 7.09 -13.04 -8.24
N ALA A 17 7.41 -13.05 -9.52
CA ALA A 17 6.46 -12.82 -10.62
C ALA A 17 5.24 -13.76 -10.55
N GLY A 18 5.43 -15.01 -10.19
CA GLY A 18 4.33 -15.97 -10.06
C GLY A 18 3.35 -15.63 -8.94
N ASP A 19 3.87 -15.30 -7.76
CA ASP A 19 3.06 -14.91 -6.60
C ASP A 19 2.35 -13.58 -6.83
N VAL A 20 3.05 -12.61 -7.45
CA VAL A 20 2.48 -11.30 -7.81
C VAL A 20 1.33 -11.45 -8.81
N LEU A 21 1.47 -12.32 -9.81
CA LEU A 21 0.41 -12.62 -10.76
C LEU A 21 -0.86 -13.14 -10.05
N GLU A 22 -0.72 -13.97 -9.00
CA GLU A 22 -1.87 -14.54 -8.32
C GLU A 22 -2.78 -13.46 -7.70
N TYR A 23 -2.21 -12.46 -7.01
CA TYR A 23 -3.04 -11.43 -6.37
C TYR A 23 -3.38 -10.24 -7.28
N LEU A 24 -2.62 -10.01 -8.37
CA LEU A 24 -2.92 -8.97 -9.35
C LEU A 24 -3.82 -9.45 -10.50
N ARG A 25 -4.11 -10.74 -10.60
CA ARG A 25 -5.00 -11.26 -11.65
C ARG A 25 -6.44 -10.77 -11.50
N GLU A 26 -6.91 -10.63 -10.27
CA GLU A 26 -8.26 -10.19 -9.95
C GLU A 26 -8.23 -9.18 -8.80
N PRO A 27 -7.84 -7.91 -9.06
CA PRO A 27 -7.86 -6.87 -8.05
C PRO A 27 -9.27 -6.71 -7.45
N LEU A 28 -9.34 -6.62 -6.12
CA LEU A 28 -10.61 -6.58 -5.39
C LEU A 28 -11.24 -5.18 -5.31
N VAL A 29 -10.47 -4.15 -5.62
CA VAL A 29 -10.89 -2.74 -5.56
C VAL A 29 -10.46 -2.01 -6.82
N ASN A 30 -11.23 -1.00 -7.21
CA ASN A 30 -11.05 -0.32 -8.49
C ASN A 30 -9.74 0.46 -8.60
N CYS A 31 -9.20 1.00 -7.50
CA CYS A 31 -7.91 1.70 -7.51
C CYS A 31 -6.75 0.83 -7.99
N PHE A 32 -6.88 -0.50 -7.91
CA PHE A 32 -5.89 -1.45 -8.44
C PHE A 32 -6.25 -2.03 -9.81
N ALA A 33 -7.35 -1.60 -10.44
CA ALA A 33 -7.78 -2.15 -11.73
C ALA A 33 -6.73 -1.98 -12.84
N CYS A 34 -5.98 -0.86 -12.82
CA CYS A 34 -4.91 -0.60 -13.76
C CYS A 34 -3.66 -1.46 -13.55
N MET A 35 -3.53 -2.11 -12.38
CA MET A 35 -2.41 -3.01 -12.05
C MET A 35 -2.71 -4.47 -12.40
N LYS A 36 -3.89 -4.77 -12.95
CA LYS A 36 -4.27 -6.13 -13.31
C LYS A 36 -3.27 -6.75 -14.28
N LEU A 37 -2.85 -7.97 -13.96
CA LEU A 37 -1.97 -8.81 -14.77
C LEU A 37 -2.72 -10.06 -15.22
N ASN A 38 -2.53 -10.47 -16.47
CA ASN A 38 -3.23 -11.62 -17.04
C ASN A 38 -2.28 -12.80 -17.31
N THR A 39 -0.98 -12.52 -17.53
CA THR A 39 0.01 -13.53 -17.91
C THR A 39 1.28 -13.43 -17.05
N LEU A 40 2.06 -14.52 -17.06
CA LEU A 40 3.33 -14.55 -16.35
C LEU A 40 4.35 -13.59 -16.97
N GLU A 41 4.30 -13.41 -18.28
CA GLU A 41 5.16 -12.46 -19.01
C GLU A 41 4.90 -11.02 -18.56
N GLU A 42 3.61 -10.65 -18.39
CA GLU A 42 3.24 -9.35 -17.83
C GLU A 42 3.76 -9.18 -16.39
N ALA A 43 3.65 -10.21 -15.56
CA ALA A 43 4.19 -10.19 -14.21
C ALA A 43 5.72 -10.08 -14.17
N GLN A 44 6.43 -10.78 -15.03
CA GLN A 44 7.87 -10.66 -15.17
C GLN A 44 8.30 -9.26 -15.61
N ALA A 45 7.57 -8.66 -16.58
CA ALA A 45 7.81 -7.27 -16.99
C ALA A 45 7.54 -6.27 -15.86
N GLU A 46 6.52 -6.53 -15.04
CA GLU A 46 6.21 -5.71 -13.86
C GLU A 46 7.34 -5.79 -12.81
N MET A 47 7.92 -6.99 -12.58
CA MET A 47 9.07 -7.13 -11.67
C MET A 47 10.26 -6.26 -12.11
N GLN A 48 10.54 -6.16 -13.41
CA GLN A 48 11.63 -5.30 -13.89
C GLN A 48 11.44 -3.81 -13.51
N LYS A 49 10.19 -3.34 -13.41
CA LYS A 49 9.90 -1.96 -12.96
C LYS A 49 10.05 -1.80 -11.45
N ARG A 50 9.83 -2.87 -10.68
CA ARG A 50 9.88 -2.86 -9.21
C ARG A 50 11.28 -3.07 -8.65
N LEU A 51 12.15 -3.82 -9.34
CA LEU A 51 13.52 -4.12 -8.89
C LEU A 51 14.33 -2.89 -8.44
N PRO A 52 14.27 -1.71 -9.10
CA PRO A 52 15.01 -0.54 -8.64
C PRO A 52 14.37 0.16 -7.44
N GLN A 53 13.14 -0.17 -7.05
CA GLN A 53 12.37 0.50 -6.01
C GLN A 53 12.62 -0.14 -4.63
N THR A 54 13.83 -0.03 -4.11
CA THR A 54 14.26 -0.77 -2.93
C THR A 54 13.99 -0.08 -1.59
N GLU A 55 13.64 1.20 -1.61
CA GLU A 55 13.49 2.00 -0.38
C GLU A 55 12.06 2.10 0.14
N TYR A 56 11.08 2.14 -0.76
CA TYR A 56 9.69 2.40 -0.40
C TYR A 56 8.72 1.35 -0.96
N CYS A 57 9.21 0.32 -1.65
CA CYS A 57 8.36 -0.72 -2.24
C CYS A 57 8.85 -2.10 -1.78
N PHE A 58 7.96 -2.82 -1.09
CA PHE A 58 8.28 -4.10 -0.46
C PHE A 58 7.26 -5.19 -0.80
N ALA A 59 7.78 -6.36 -1.19
CA ALA A 59 7.04 -7.60 -1.15
C ALA A 59 6.79 -8.01 0.31
N ILE A 60 5.58 -8.43 0.63
CA ILE A 60 5.21 -9.00 1.92
C ILE A 60 5.32 -10.52 1.80
N VAL A 61 6.35 -11.11 2.41
CA VAL A 61 6.63 -12.54 2.36
C VAL A 61 6.18 -13.20 3.65
N GLU A 62 5.35 -14.25 3.56
CA GLU A 62 5.00 -15.09 4.70
C GLU A 62 6.16 -16.03 5.04
N LYS A 63 6.68 -15.96 6.28
CA LYS A 63 7.83 -16.77 6.72
C LYS A 63 7.56 -18.29 6.66
N ALA A 64 6.34 -18.71 6.92
CA ALA A 64 5.98 -20.13 6.99
C ALA A 64 6.04 -20.83 5.61
N SER A 65 5.66 -20.15 4.55
CA SER A 65 5.61 -20.70 3.19
C SER A 65 6.72 -20.18 2.27
N GLY A 66 7.34 -19.05 2.62
CA GLY A 66 8.25 -18.32 1.73
C GLY A 66 7.54 -17.57 0.59
N LYS A 67 6.20 -17.58 0.55
CA LYS A 67 5.39 -17.00 -0.51
C LYS A 67 5.24 -15.49 -0.35
N VAL A 68 5.23 -14.76 -1.47
CA VAL A 68 4.80 -13.36 -1.50
C VAL A 68 3.28 -13.33 -1.44
N ILE A 69 2.73 -12.80 -0.34
CA ILE A 69 1.29 -12.76 -0.06
C ILE A 69 0.67 -11.38 -0.26
N GLY A 70 1.45 -10.43 -0.72
CA GLY A 70 1.03 -9.05 -0.96
C GLY A 70 2.19 -8.11 -1.09
N GLU A 71 1.87 -6.83 -1.10
CA GLU A 71 2.84 -5.74 -1.22
C GLU A 71 2.45 -4.56 -0.34
N ILE A 72 3.45 -3.76 0.02
CA ILE A 72 3.30 -2.46 0.65
C ILE A 72 4.32 -1.51 0.06
N ASP A 73 3.88 -0.34 -0.35
CA ASP A 73 4.74 0.70 -0.88
C ASP A 73 4.42 2.06 -0.27
N GLY A 74 5.24 3.06 -0.56
CA GLY A 74 5.06 4.42 -0.13
C GLY A 74 5.48 5.40 -1.22
N HIS A 75 4.68 6.42 -1.41
CA HIS A 75 4.97 7.53 -2.32
C HIS A 75 5.43 8.74 -1.50
N PRO A 76 6.76 8.98 -1.44
CA PRO A 76 7.30 10.08 -0.67
C PRO A 76 7.08 11.42 -1.36
N GLU A 77 6.73 12.44 -0.59
CA GLU A 77 6.48 13.80 -1.05
C GLU A 77 6.97 14.83 -0.03
N SER A 78 7.22 16.05 -0.50
CA SER A 78 7.53 17.20 0.34
C SER A 78 6.27 18.02 0.57
N ALA A 79 6.03 18.40 1.82
CA ALA A 79 4.96 19.34 2.15
C ALA A 79 5.39 20.81 1.97
N SER A 80 6.64 21.07 1.61
CA SER A 80 7.18 22.41 1.37
C SER A 80 7.23 22.73 -0.12
N PRO A 81 6.92 23.98 -0.53
CA PRO A 81 7.09 24.44 -1.91
C PRO A 81 8.57 24.67 -2.29
N GLU A 82 9.49 24.57 -1.35
CA GLU A 82 10.91 24.74 -1.62
C GLU A 82 11.49 23.53 -2.35
N GLU A 83 12.17 23.74 -3.46
CA GLU A 83 12.71 22.69 -4.35
C GLU A 83 13.69 21.70 -3.65
N LYS A 84 14.29 22.13 -2.54
CA LYS A 84 15.24 21.34 -1.73
C LYS A 84 14.67 20.90 -0.37
N ALA A 85 13.38 21.08 -0.15
CA ALA A 85 12.79 20.65 1.12
C ALA A 85 12.87 19.15 1.26
N PRO A 86 13.15 18.63 2.46
CA PRO A 86 13.19 17.18 2.70
C PRO A 86 11.80 16.56 2.47
N THR A 87 11.79 15.39 1.91
CA THR A 87 10.60 14.56 1.83
C THR A 87 10.21 14.10 3.22
N ASP A 88 9.11 14.59 3.75
CA ASP A 88 8.68 14.34 5.13
C ASP A 88 7.27 13.75 5.26
N THR A 89 6.63 13.55 4.12
CA THR A 89 5.26 13.02 4.02
C THR A 89 5.25 11.80 3.09
N VAL A 90 4.50 10.76 3.44
CA VAL A 90 4.35 9.55 2.61
C VAL A 90 2.88 9.18 2.49
N SER A 91 2.46 8.87 1.27
CA SER A 91 1.20 8.18 0.99
C SER A 91 1.49 6.69 0.77
N PRO A 92 1.13 5.79 1.70
CA PRO A 92 1.30 4.37 1.51
C PRO A 92 0.19 3.77 0.66
N CYS A 93 0.54 2.67 -0.01
CA CYS A 93 -0.38 1.78 -0.67
C CYS A 93 -0.10 0.36 -0.19
N TRP A 94 -1.12 -0.48 -0.07
CA TRP A 94 -0.97 -1.89 0.32
C TRP A 94 -2.00 -2.76 -0.37
N MET A 95 -1.55 -3.93 -0.76
CA MET A 95 -2.40 -4.96 -1.34
C MET A 95 -2.06 -6.32 -0.74
N MET A 96 -3.07 -7.12 -0.47
CA MET A 96 -2.91 -8.49 0.07
C MET A 96 -3.65 -9.48 -0.82
N HIS A 97 -3.03 -10.62 -1.03
CA HIS A 97 -3.71 -11.76 -1.67
C HIS A 97 -4.97 -12.14 -0.88
N LYS A 98 -6.08 -12.35 -1.55
CA LYS A 98 -7.42 -12.56 -0.96
C LYS A 98 -7.45 -13.66 0.11
N ASP A 99 -6.70 -14.75 -0.08
CA ASP A 99 -6.67 -15.91 0.83
C ASP A 99 -5.94 -15.59 2.16
N TYR A 100 -5.27 -14.45 2.24
CA TYR A 100 -4.56 -13.97 3.43
C TYR A 100 -5.28 -12.83 4.15
N HIS A 101 -6.47 -12.43 3.66
CA HIS A 101 -7.31 -11.45 4.35
C HIS A 101 -7.84 -11.97 5.69
N GLY A 102 -8.15 -11.08 6.63
CA GLY A 102 -8.73 -11.41 7.93
C GLY A 102 -7.79 -12.07 8.93
N LYS A 103 -6.54 -12.40 8.53
CA LYS A 103 -5.54 -13.08 9.38
C LYS A 103 -4.58 -12.14 10.10
N GLY A 104 -4.75 -10.83 9.94
CA GLY A 104 -3.94 -9.79 10.58
C GLY A 104 -2.60 -9.49 9.90
N TYR A 105 -2.29 -10.11 8.77
CA TYR A 105 -1.04 -9.88 8.03
C TYR A 105 -0.90 -8.43 7.54
N GLY A 106 -1.96 -7.85 6.96
CA GLY A 106 -1.93 -6.45 6.52
C GLY A 106 -1.64 -5.46 7.64
N TYR A 107 -2.20 -5.70 8.82
CA TYR A 107 -1.92 -4.88 10.01
C TYR A 107 -0.47 -5.04 10.49
N GLU A 108 0.04 -6.28 10.54
CA GLU A 108 1.41 -6.57 10.94
C GLU A 108 2.42 -5.93 9.98
N ALA A 109 2.20 -6.06 8.66
CA ALA A 109 3.03 -5.43 7.64
C ALA A 109 3.01 -3.91 7.72
N ALA A 110 1.80 -3.31 7.85
CA ALA A 110 1.65 -1.86 7.92
C ALA A 110 2.27 -1.27 9.19
N CYS A 111 2.16 -1.94 10.36
CA CYS A 111 2.85 -1.51 11.58
C CYS A 111 4.36 -1.45 11.38
N ALA A 112 4.95 -2.50 10.82
CA ALA A 112 6.40 -2.58 10.59
C ALA A 112 6.87 -1.53 9.55
N PHE A 113 6.07 -1.30 8.52
CA PHE A 113 6.36 -0.28 7.50
C PHE A 113 6.24 1.14 8.07
N PHE A 114 5.24 1.42 8.93
CA PHE A 114 5.11 2.73 9.58
C PHE A 114 6.25 2.99 10.55
N ASP A 115 6.69 1.98 11.32
CA ASP A 115 7.89 2.10 12.14
C ASP A 115 9.11 2.46 11.29
N TYR A 116 9.32 1.77 10.18
CA TYR A 116 10.39 2.08 9.23
C TYR A 116 10.30 3.52 8.69
N LEU A 117 9.12 3.96 8.26
CA LEU A 117 8.93 5.30 7.74
C LEU A 117 9.19 6.38 8.81
N PHE A 118 8.65 6.22 10.00
CA PHE A 118 8.78 7.21 11.07
C PHE A 118 10.17 7.23 11.72
N VAL A 119 10.79 6.05 11.92
CA VAL A 119 12.05 5.94 12.65
C VAL A 119 13.25 6.04 11.70
N ASP A 120 13.29 5.17 10.67
CA ASP A 120 14.47 5.06 9.81
C ASP A 120 14.48 6.13 8.71
N LYS A 121 13.31 6.47 8.15
CA LYS A 121 13.20 7.49 7.10
C LYS A 121 12.91 8.90 7.64
N GLY A 122 12.58 9.05 8.92
CA GLY A 122 12.32 10.35 9.52
C GLY A 122 11.04 11.05 9.03
N ILE A 123 10.13 10.31 8.45
CA ILE A 123 8.84 10.84 7.95
C ILE A 123 8.07 11.47 9.11
N ARG A 124 7.47 12.63 8.87
CA ARG A 124 6.66 13.38 9.85
C ARG A 124 5.19 13.00 9.80
N ARG A 125 4.69 12.67 8.59
CA ARG A 125 3.27 12.43 8.32
C ARG A 125 3.08 11.27 7.34
N ILE A 126 2.16 10.39 7.67
CA ILE A 126 1.64 9.37 6.75
C ILE A 126 0.16 9.66 6.53
N TYR A 127 -0.29 9.64 5.27
CA TYR A 127 -1.70 9.75 4.93
C TYR A 127 -2.07 8.71 3.86
N ALA A 128 -3.28 8.20 3.90
CA ALA A 128 -3.77 7.22 2.95
C ALA A 128 -5.13 7.65 2.38
N TYR A 129 -5.33 7.37 1.10
CA TYR A 129 -6.64 7.44 0.47
C TYR A 129 -7.26 6.06 0.37
N THR A 130 -8.57 5.99 0.51
CA THR A 130 -9.34 4.77 0.29
C THR A 130 -10.73 5.12 -0.20
N GLU A 131 -11.29 4.29 -1.05
CA GLU A 131 -12.67 4.42 -1.50
C GLU A 131 -13.63 4.23 -0.32
N ASP A 132 -14.77 4.91 -0.33
CA ASP A 132 -15.75 4.89 0.76
C ASP A 132 -16.45 3.53 0.92
N TYR A 133 -16.40 2.66 -0.08
CA TYR A 133 -16.88 1.27 -0.01
C TYR A 133 -15.82 0.27 0.46
N ASN A 134 -14.52 0.64 0.50
CA ASN A 134 -13.43 -0.26 0.89
C ASN A 134 -13.29 -0.33 2.42
N LEU A 135 -14.25 -1.00 3.06
CA LEU A 135 -14.31 -1.12 4.52
C LEU A 135 -13.07 -1.80 5.12
N SER A 136 -12.45 -2.73 4.37
CA SER A 136 -11.24 -3.41 4.85
C SER A 136 -10.07 -2.45 5.02
N CYS A 137 -9.88 -1.53 4.07
CA CYS A 137 -8.84 -0.51 4.15
C CYS A 137 -9.15 0.52 5.25
N GLN A 138 -10.42 0.95 5.38
CA GLN A 138 -10.85 1.86 6.44
C GLN A 138 -10.56 1.28 7.83
N HIS A 139 -10.97 0.03 8.09
CA HIS A 139 -10.69 -0.66 9.35
C HIS A 139 -9.18 -0.81 9.62
N LEU A 140 -8.37 -1.05 8.57
CA LEU A 140 -6.92 -1.09 8.73
C LEU A 140 -6.37 0.28 9.14
N CYS A 141 -6.76 1.36 8.47
CA CYS A 141 -6.38 2.74 8.82
C CYS A 141 -6.75 3.08 10.28
N GLU A 142 -7.98 2.78 10.69
CA GLU A 142 -8.46 3.03 12.06
C GLU A 142 -7.67 2.20 13.08
N LYS A 143 -7.40 0.94 12.81
CA LYS A 143 -6.60 0.07 13.66
C LYS A 143 -5.15 0.53 13.79
N LEU A 144 -4.60 1.13 12.74
CA LEU A 144 -3.30 1.80 12.76
C LEU A 144 -3.32 3.13 13.52
N GLY A 145 -4.50 3.58 14.01
CA GLY A 145 -4.69 4.83 14.73
C GLY A 145 -4.65 6.07 13.84
N MET A 146 -4.83 5.89 12.55
CA MET A 146 -5.02 7.00 11.64
C MET A 146 -6.38 7.65 11.90
N ARG A 147 -6.43 8.97 11.91
CA ARG A 147 -7.68 9.72 12.01
C ARG A 147 -8.23 10.01 10.62
N ARG A 148 -9.54 9.98 10.48
CA ARG A 148 -10.22 10.43 9.26
C ARG A 148 -10.11 11.96 9.16
N GLU A 149 -9.55 12.47 8.07
CA GLU A 149 -9.38 13.92 7.84
C GLU A 149 -10.37 14.49 6.83
N GLY A 150 -10.89 13.68 5.91
CA GLY A 150 -11.84 14.17 4.93
C GLY A 150 -12.59 13.08 4.17
N LEU A 151 -13.67 13.50 3.50
CA LEU A 151 -14.39 12.76 2.48
C LEU A 151 -14.48 13.67 1.25
N PHE A 152 -14.00 13.18 0.13
CA PHE A 152 -14.03 13.84 -1.17
C PHE A 152 -15.06 13.15 -2.05
N LEU A 153 -16.11 13.86 -2.45
CA LEU A 153 -17.18 13.30 -3.29
C LEU A 153 -16.76 13.32 -4.75
N GLU A 154 -17.03 12.23 -5.47
CA GLU A 154 -16.73 12.06 -6.90
C GLU A 154 -15.28 12.47 -7.25
N PHE A 155 -14.32 12.10 -6.39
CA PHE A 155 -12.96 12.61 -6.40
C PHE A 155 -12.11 12.02 -7.53
N VAL A 156 -12.30 10.74 -7.85
CA VAL A 156 -11.44 10.00 -8.79
C VAL A 156 -12.25 8.96 -9.55
N SER A 157 -11.76 8.58 -10.73
CA SER A 157 -12.29 7.46 -11.50
C SER A 157 -11.14 6.53 -11.87
N PHE A 158 -11.25 5.27 -11.51
CA PHE A 158 -10.30 4.22 -11.86
C PHE A 158 -10.82 3.31 -12.98
N VAL A 159 -12.12 3.27 -13.16
CA VAL A 159 -12.80 2.42 -14.15
C VAL A 159 -13.96 3.19 -14.80
N ASN A 160 -14.44 2.68 -15.93
CA ASN A 160 -15.58 3.27 -16.63
C ASN A 160 -16.87 2.51 -16.35
N ASN A 161 -17.99 3.21 -16.43
CA ASN A 161 -19.31 2.64 -16.53
C ASN A 161 -19.45 1.81 -17.82
N PRO A 162 -20.45 0.90 -17.93
CA PRO A 162 -20.70 0.10 -19.14
C PRO A 162 -20.94 0.94 -20.42
N ASN A 163 -21.38 2.19 -20.27
CA ASN A 163 -21.57 3.13 -21.37
C ASN A 163 -20.30 3.89 -21.78
N GLY A 164 -19.15 3.59 -21.16
CA GLY A 164 -17.84 4.20 -21.46
C GLY A 164 -17.55 5.51 -20.72
N THR A 165 -18.48 6.03 -19.92
CA THR A 165 -18.23 7.23 -19.10
C THR A 165 -17.44 6.89 -17.83
N PRO A 166 -16.62 7.81 -17.29
CA PRO A 166 -15.93 7.57 -16.03
C PRO A 166 -16.90 7.22 -14.88
N LEU A 167 -16.56 6.21 -14.08
CA LEU A 167 -17.21 5.92 -12.81
C LEU A 167 -16.50 6.71 -11.71
N TYR A 168 -17.07 7.84 -11.30
CA TYR A 168 -16.50 8.64 -10.22
C TYR A 168 -16.79 8.01 -8.86
N GLU A 169 -15.78 7.94 -8.02
CA GLU A 169 -15.83 7.33 -6.69
C GLU A 169 -15.50 8.34 -5.61
N ASN A 170 -16.14 8.17 -4.45
CA ASN A 170 -15.83 8.96 -3.28
C ASN A 170 -14.56 8.42 -2.62
N THR A 171 -13.75 9.32 -2.08
CA THR A 171 -12.49 8.98 -1.44
C THR A 171 -12.44 9.54 -0.03
N ILE A 172 -12.04 8.70 0.93
CA ILE A 172 -11.78 9.09 2.30
C ILE A 172 -10.27 9.24 2.48
N GLN A 173 -9.85 10.32 3.14
CA GLN A 173 -8.48 10.51 3.56
C GLN A 173 -8.33 10.20 5.05
N TYR A 174 -7.36 9.35 5.36
CA TYR A 174 -6.87 9.06 6.70
C TYR A 174 -5.45 9.57 6.87
N ALA A 175 -5.06 9.96 8.09
CA ALA A 175 -3.68 10.38 8.35
C ALA A 175 -3.26 10.13 9.81
N ILE A 176 -1.93 10.05 9.99
CA ILE A 176 -1.29 9.96 11.29
C ILE A 176 0.05 10.72 11.27
N LEU A 177 0.37 11.38 12.36
CA LEU A 177 1.65 12.06 12.56
C LEU A 177 2.61 11.18 13.36
N LYS A 178 3.91 11.37 13.16
CA LYS A 178 4.96 10.67 13.92
C LYS A 178 4.73 10.72 15.43
N LYS A 179 4.44 11.90 15.98
CA LYS A 179 4.18 12.09 17.43
C LYS A 179 2.98 11.28 17.94
N GLU A 180 1.98 11.05 17.09
CA GLU A 180 0.79 10.25 17.45
C GLU A 180 1.12 8.76 17.41
N TRP A 181 1.94 8.34 16.47
CA TRP A 181 2.43 6.96 16.37
C TRP A 181 3.30 6.58 17.56
N GLU A 182 4.26 7.43 17.92
CA GLU A 182 5.16 7.22 19.06
C GLU A 182 4.40 7.17 20.40
N GLY A 183 3.32 7.94 20.56
CA GLY A 183 2.48 7.97 21.75
C GLY A 183 1.61 6.71 21.95
N ARG A 184 1.61 5.75 21.01
CA ARG A 184 0.87 4.48 21.08
C ARG A 184 1.69 3.33 21.69
N LYS A 185 2.99 3.49 21.80
CA LYS A 185 3.94 2.55 22.40
C LYS A 185 4.08 2.86 23.89
#